data_b706cb5d58cfdf5b455b405c09adb4fa
#
_entry.id   b706cb5d58cfdf5b455b405c09adb4fa
#
_cell.length_a   1.000
_cell.length_b   1.000
_cell.length_c   1.000
_cell.angle_alpha   90.00
_cell.angle_beta   90.00
_cell.angle_gamma   90.00
#
_symmetry.space_group_name_H-M   'P 1'
#
loop_
_entity.id
_entity.type
_entity.pdbx_description
1 polymer ?
#
loop_
_entity_poly.entity_id
_entity_poly.type
_entity_poly.pdbx_seq_one_letter_code
_entity_poly.pdbx_strand_id
1 'polypeptide(L)'
;MADEHGVDKEKISLTGHSMGGTGTFDLAMAYPKMFSKIAPMSGSVKDIDKAVQLLKDTPVWAFAGSMDNVVSIETSEKLLEKLRAVNSESRITIFEGADHRAVPEYGYFDRTVGVVEWLIGK
;
A
#
# COMPACT_ATOMS: atom_id res chain seq x y z
N MET A 1 -8.19 -16.84 -13.34
CA MET A 1 -9.22 -15.86 -12.97
C MET A 1 -9.81 -16.21 -11.63
N ALA A 2 -10.06 -15.21 -10.81
CA ALA A 2 -10.55 -15.45 -9.45
C ALA A 2 -11.85 -16.25 -9.40
N ASP A 3 -12.82 -15.87 -10.20
CA ASP A 3 -14.13 -16.52 -10.20
C ASP A 3 -14.08 -17.97 -10.67
N GLU A 4 -13.25 -18.26 -11.66
CA GLU A 4 -13.12 -19.60 -12.21
C GLU A 4 -12.52 -20.58 -11.22
N HIS A 5 -11.72 -20.07 -10.31
CA HIS A 5 -11.04 -20.90 -9.31
C HIS A 5 -11.67 -20.82 -7.93
N GLY A 6 -12.84 -20.22 -7.82
CA GLY A 6 -13.52 -20.07 -6.55
C GLY A 6 -12.92 -19.04 -5.60
N VAL A 7 -12.05 -18.19 -6.10
CA VAL A 7 -11.45 -17.11 -5.29
C VAL A 7 -12.43 -15.95 -5.18
N ASP A 8 -12.67 -15.48 -3.96
CA ASP A 8 -13.53 -14.34 -3.71
C ASP A 8 -12.81 -13.05 -4.11
N LYS A 9 -13.35 -12.31 -5.09
CA LYS A 9 -12.77 -11.05 -5.56
C LYS A 9 -12.69 -9.99 -4.47
N GLU A 10 -13.62 -10.00 -3.53
CA GLU A 10 -13.64 -9.03 -2.44
C GLU A 10 -12.48 -9.23 -1.46
N LYS A 11 -11.81 -10.38 -1.54
CA LYS A 11 -10.68 -10.70 -0.66
C LYS A 11 -9.34 -10.68 -1.38
N ILE A 12 -9.29 -10.22 -2.64
CA ILE A 12 -8.03 -10.09 -3.35
C ILE A 12 -7.28 -8.86 -2.83
N SER A 13 -6.07 -9.09 -2.37
CA SER A 13 -5.20 -8.03 -1.84
C SER A 13 -3.91 -7.97 -2.64
N LEU A 14 -3.24 -6.83 -2.61
CA LEU A 14 -2.02 -6.62 -3.38
C LEU A 14 -0.97 -5.93 -2.52
N THR A 15 0.27 -6.38 -2.63
CA THR A 15 1.41 -5.77 -1.95
C THR A 15 2.66 -5.88 -2.82
N GLY A 16 3.64 -5.03 -2.58
CA GLY A 16 4.92 -5.08 -3.28
C GLY A 16 5.90 -4.07 -2.69
N HIS A 17 7.17 -4.21 -3.05
CA HIS A 17 8.25 -3.36 -2.56
C HIS A 17 8.97 -2.65 -3.70
N SER A 18 9.32 -1.38 -3.51
CA SER A 18 10.07 -0.55 -4.46
C SER A 18 9.31 -0.44 -5.79
N MET A 19 9.87 -0.96 -6.90
CA MET A 19 9.14 -1.02 -8.17
C MET A 19 7.83 -1.79 -8.01
N GLY A 20 7.82 -2.85 -7.19
CA GLY A 20 6.61 -3.59 -6.84
C GLY A 20 5.63 -2.77 -6.02
N GLY A 21 6.11 -1.87 -5.17
CA GLY A 21 5.26 -0.93 -4.42
C GLY A 21 4.61 0.08 -5.33
N THR A 22 5.38 0.66 -6.26
CA THR A 22 4.85 1.55 -7.30
C THR A 22 3.88 0.80 -8.20
N GLY A 23 4.23 -0.44 -8.59
CA GLY A 23 3.35 -1.29 -9.37
C GLY A 23 2.05 -1.64 -8.64
N THR A 24 2.12 -1.78 -7.31
CA THR A 24 0.94 -2.00 -6.48
C THR A 24 -0.04 -0.82 -6.61
N PHE A 25 0.46 0.41 -6.51
CA PHE A 25 -0.35 1.59 -6.74
C PHE A 25 -0.89 1.63 -8.17
N ASP A 26 -0.02 1.43 -9.16
CA ASP A 26 -0.40 1.51 -10.57
C ASP A 26 -1.47 0.48 -10.92
N LEU A 27 -1.30 -0.75 -10.46
CA LEU A 27 -2.26 -1.81 -10.75
C LEU A 27 -3.60 -1.55 -10.07
N ALA A 28 -3.58 -1.13 -8.80
CA ALA A 28 -4.81 -0.81 -8.08
C ALA A 28 -5.54 0.37 -8.71
N MET A 29 -4.80 1.36 -9.22
CA MET A 29 -5.40 2.50 -9.91
C MET A 29 -5.97 2.13 -11.27
N ALA A 30 -5.34 1.18 -11.96
CA ALA A 30 -5.83 0.70 -13.26
C ALA A 30 -7.10 -0.16 -13.10
N TYR A 31 -7.23 -0.87 -11.97
CA TYR A 31 -8.36 -1.75 -11.70
C TYR A 31 -8.92 -1.47 -10.30
N PRO A 32 -9.53 -0.30 -10.08
CA PRO A 32 -9.83 0.16 -8.71
C PRO A 32 -10.86 -0.67 -7.95
N LYS A 33 -11.60 -1.54 -8.64
CA LYS A 33 -12.59 -2.40 -7.99
C LYS A 33 -12.13 -3.85 -7.84
N MET A 34 -10.91 -4.15 -8.27
CA MET A 34 -10.41 -5.52 -8.23
C MET A 34 -9.83 -5.91 -6.87
N PHE A 35 -9.24 -4.94 -6.17
CA PHE A 35 -8.51 -5.22 -4.93
C PHE A 35 -9.27 -4.70 -3.72
N SER A 36 -9.39 -5.52 -2.68
CA SER A 36 -10.04 -5.13 -1.43
C SER A 36 -9.14 -4.27 -0.56
N LYS A 37 -7.83 -4.51 -0.62
CA LYS A 37 -6.81 -3.77 0.15
C LYS A 37 -5.49 -3.81 -0.59
N ILE A 38 -4.67 -2.78 -0.39
CA ILE A 38 -3.30 -2.78 -0.91
C ILE A 38 -2.32 -2.33 0.17
N ALA A 39 -1.10 -2.88 0.12
CA ALA A 39 -0.03 -2.55 1.05
C ALA A 39 1.27 -2.30 0.29
N PRO A 40 1.42 -1.11 -0.32
CA PRO A 40 2.64 -0.78 -1.04
C PRO A 40 3.77 -0.44 -0.07
N MET A 41 4.96 -1.00 -0.31
CA MET A 41 6.14 -0.74 0.49
C MET A 41 7.16 0.03 -0.34
N SER A 42 7.54 1.21 0.14
CA SER A 42 8.51 2.08 -0.53
C SER A 42 8.13 2.34 -1.99
N GLY A 43 6.84 2.49 -2.25
CA GLY A 43 6.31 2.80 -3.58
C GLY A 43 5.93 4.26 -3.68
N SER A 44 5.68 4.72 -4.91
CA SER A 44 5.30 6.11 -5.16
C SER A 44 4.21 6.21 -6.22
N VAL A 45 3.54 7.35 -6.27
CA VAL A 45 2.59 7.69 -7.32
C VAL A 45 3.01 9.00 -7.97
N LYS A 46 2.73 9.15 -9.25
CA LYS A 46 3.07 10.38 -9.98
C LYS A 46 2.05 11.48 -9.78
N ASP A 47 0.79 11.11 -9.63
CA ASP A 47 -0.31 12.06 -9.49
C ASP A 47 -1.12 11.71 -8.24
N ILE A 48 -0.88 12.48 -7.19
CA ILE A 48 -1.52 12.23 -5.89
C ILE A 48 -3.04 12.40 -5.97
N ASP A 49 -3.50 13.43 -6.64
CA ASP A 49 -4.94 13.68 -6.72
C ASP A 49 -5.69 12.59 -7.47
N LYS A 50 -5.08 12.07 -8.54
CA LYS A 50 -5.64 10.96 -9.29
C LYS A 50 -5.66 9.68 -8.44
N ALA A 51 -4.59 9.44 -7.68
CA ALA A 51 -4.51 8.30 -6.79
C ALA A 51 -5.60 8.36 -5.71
N VAL A 52 -5.81 9.52 -5.11
CA VAL A 52 -6.85 9.70 -4.10
C VAL A 52 -8.22 9.39 -4.67
N GLN A 53 -8.51 9.89 -5.88
CA GLN A 53 -9.79 9.65 -6.53
C GLN A 53 -10.02 8.17 -6.84
N LEU A 54 -9.01 7.49 -7.36
CA LEU A 54 -9.13 6.09 -7.77
C LEU A 54 -9.08 5.10 -6.60
N LEU A 55 -8.43 5.46 -5.50
CA LEU A 55 -8.24 4.58 -4.36
C LEU A 55 -9.12 4.92 -3.15
N LYS A 56 -10.08 5.80 -3.32
CA LYS A 56 -10.95 6.24 -2.21
C LYS A 56 -11.71 5.09 -1.56
N ASP A 57 -12.03 4.03 -2.31
CA ASP A 57 -12.77 2.88 -1.81
C ASP A 57 -11.88 1.67 -1.53
N THR A 58 -10.56 1.81 -1.69
CA THR A 58 -9.60 0.73 -1.47
C THR A 58 -8.68 1.12 -0.31
N PRO A 59 -8.81 0.48 0.86
CA PRO A 59 -7.91 0.76 1.97
C PRO A 59 -6.45 0.56 1.58
N VAL A 60 -5.60 1.53 1.92
CA VAL A 60 -4.18 1.53 1.60
C VAL A 60 -3.38 1.60 2.89
N TRP A 61 -2.53 0.61 3.14
CA TRP A 61 -1.56 0.67 4.22
C TRP A 61 -0.17 0.76 3.61
N ALA A 62 0.33 1.98 3.46
CA ALA A 62 1.65 2.23 2.89
C ALA A 62 2.73 2.11 3.96
N PHE A 63 3.91 1.71 3.52
CA PHE A 63 5.08 1.56 4.38
C PHE A 63 6.26 2.31 3.78
N ALA A 64 7.02 2.99 4.62
CA ALA A 64 8.19 3.74 4.20
C ALA A 64 9.27 3.69 5.27
N GLY A 65 10.51 3.93 4.89
CA GLY A 65 11.64 4.01 5.82
C GLY A 65 12.12 5.45 5.95
N SER A 66 12.44 5.88 7.16
CA SER A 66 12.89 7.25 7.39
C SER A 66 14.24 7.56 6.76
N MET A 67 15.03 6.53 6.48
CA MET A 67 16.33 6.66 5.82
C MET A 67 16.31 6.27 4.35
N ASP A 68 15.12 6.18 3.75
CA ASP A 68 14.96 5.87 2.34
C ASP A 68 15.35 7.08 1.49
N ASN A 69 16.39 6.92 0.67
CA ASN A 69 16.86 7.99 -0.23
C ASN A 69 16.44 7.75 -1.69
N VAL A 70 15.62 6.76 -1.94
CA VAL A 70 15.10 6.43 -3.27
C VAL A 70 13.67 6.96 -3.44
N VAL A 71 12.82 6.76 -2.44
CA VAL A 71 11.42 7.19 -2.46
C VAL A 71 11.20 8.23 -1.36
N SER A 72 10.60 9.36 -1.72
CA SER A 72 10.36 10.45 -0.79
C SER A 72 9.27 10.10 0.23
N ILE A 73 9.62 10.16 1.50
CA ILE A 73 8.67 10.00 2.60
C ILE A 73 7.60 11.12 2.56
N GLU A 74 8.01 12.32 2.24
CA GLU A 74 7.09 13.47 2.22
C GLU A 74 5.97 13.27 1.22
N THR A 75 6.29 12.74 0.05
CA THR A 75 5.27 12.44 -0.98
C THR A 75 4.31 11.36 -0.49
N SER A 76 4.83 10.32 0.14
CA SER A 76 4.02 9.22 0.67
C SER A 76 3.13 9.70 1.81
N GLU A 77 3.66 10.50 2.73
CA GLU A 77 2.87 11.06 3.82
C GLU A 77 1.74 11.95 3.30
N LYS A 78 2.02 12.78 2.30
CA LYS A 78 1.03 13.66 1.70
C LYS A 78 -0.08 12.86 1.02
N LEU A 79 0.29 11.82 0.30
CA LEU A 79 -0.68 10.93 -0.35
C LEU A 79 -1.58 10.28 0.69
N LEU A 80 -1.02 9.70 1.74
CA LEU A 80 -1.80 8.98 2.75
C LEU A 80 -2.64 9.91 3.61
N GLU A 81 -2.19 11.12 3.86
CA GLU A 81 -2.99 12.13 4.54
C GLU A 81 -4.27 12.40 3.75
N LYS A 82 -4.15 12.59 2.44
CA LYS A 82 -5.29 12.82 1.57
C LYS A 82 -6.19 11.59 1.43
N LEU A 83 -5.59 10.40 1.33
CA LEU A 83 -6.36 9.15 1.26
C LEU A 83 -7.14 8.92 2.55
N ARG A 84 -6.54 9.18 3.70
CA ARG A 84 -7.20 9.00 4.98
C ARG A 84 -8.41 9.91 5.15
N ALA A 85 -8.40 11.08 4.51
CA ALA A 85 -9.52 12.00 4.55
C ALA A 85 -10.76 11.44 3.84
N VAL A 86 -10.58 10.57 2.84
CA VAL A 86 -11.68 9.94 2.09
C VAL A 86 -11.88 8.47 2.44
N ASN A 87 -10.89 7.83 3.08
CA ASN A 87 -10.97 6.44 3.53
C ASN A 87 -10.21 6.30 4.84
N SER A 88 -10.93 6.21 5.94
CA SER A 88 -10.34 6.22 7.30
C SER A 88 -9.49 4.99 7.60
N GLU A 89 -9.61 3.91 6.83
CA GLU A 89 -8.77 2.72 6.99
C GLU A 89 -7.40 2.88 6.35
N SER A 90 -7.21 3.88 5.48
CA SER A 90 -5.91 4.12 4.85
C SER A 90 -4.94 4.76 5.83
N ARG A 91 -3.68 4.30 5.80
CA ARG A 91 -2.65 4.77 6.73
C ARG A 91 -1.26 4.51 6.20
N ILE A 92 -0.28 5.15 6.83
CA ILE A 92 1.13 4.92 6.53
C ILE A 92 1.86 4.56 7.82
N THR A 93 2.80 3.61 7.71
CA THR A 93 3.72 3.26 8.78
C THR A 93 5.13 3.62 8.32
N ILE A 94 5.83 4.42 9.11
CA ILE A 94 7.21 4.82 8.82
C ILE A 94 8.11 4.12 9.81
N PHE A 95 9.08 3.34 9.28
CA PHE A 95 10.06 2.65 10.12
C PHE A 95 11.27 3.56 10.32
N GLU A 96 11.46 4.05 11.53
CA GLU A 96 12.57 4.92 11.86
C GLU A 96 13.90 4.19 11.69
N GLY A 97 14.84 4.83 10.98
CA GLY A 97 16.15 4.26 10.73
C GLY A 97 16.20 3.24 9.60
N ALA A 98 15.07 2.89 9.00
CA ALA A 98 15.05 1.93 7.90
C ALA A 98 15.37 2.61 6.58
N ASP A 99 16.25 1.99 5.80
CA ASP A 99 16.54 2.41 4.44
C ASP A 99 15.55 1.74 3.47
N HIS A 100 15.74 2.00 2.18
CA HIS A 100 14.86 1.47 1.13
C HIS A 100 14.75 -0.06 1.15
N ARG A 101 15.86 -0.75 1.46
CA ARG A 101 15.93 -2.21 1.45
C ARG A 101 15.34 -2.86 2.70
N ALA A 102 15.36 -2.14 3.83
CA ALA A 102 14.93 -2.69 5.11
C ALA A 102 13.41 -2.68 5.30
N VAL A 103 12.68 -1.86 4.55
CA VAL A 103 11.23 -1.71 4.74
C VAL A 103 10.47 -3.03 4.68
N PRO A 104 10.69 -3.93 3.69
CA PRO A 104 9.94 -5.19 3.68
C PRO A 104 10.30 -6.11 4.83
N GLU A 105 11.51 -6.05 5.36
CA GLU A 105 11.86 -6.86 6.53
C GLU A 105 11.02 -6.46 7.74
N TYR A 106 10.89 -5.16 7.98
CA TYR A 106 10.05 -4.67 9.07
C TYR A 106 8.57 -4.85 8.79
N GLY A 107 8.14 -4.66 7.53
CA GLY A 107 6.73 -4.74 7.17
C GLY A 107 6.20 -6.16 7.16
N TYR A 108 6.87 -7.06 6.43
CA TYR A 108 6.36 -8.42 6.25
C TYR A 108 6.74 -9.37 7.39
N PHE A 109 7.97 -9.27 7.88
CA PHE A 109 8.50 -10.26 8.82
C PHE A 109 8.31 -9.88 10.29
N ASP A 110 8.07 -8.63 10.60
CA ASP A 110 7.75 -8.23 11.96
C ASP A 110 6.25 -8.44 12.20
N ARG A 111 5.93 -9.50 12.94
CA ARG A 111 4.54 -9.87 13.22
C ARG A 111 3.78 -8.85 14.03
N THR A 112 4.49 -7.97 14.77
CA THR A 112 3.83 -6.91 15.53
C THR A 112 3.20 -5.87 14.63
N VAL A 113 3.65 -5.75 13.37
CA VAL A 113 3.07 -4.85 12.37
C VAL A 113 1.69 -5.37 11.92
N GLY A 114 1.58 -6.67 11.64
CA GLY A 114 0.30 -7.29 11.30
C GLY A 114 -0.20 -7.04 9.90
N VAL A 115 0.70 -6.68 8.95
CA VAL A 115 0.27 -6.36 7.58
C VAL A 115 -0.32 -7.57 6.86
N VAL A 116 0.25 -8.75 7.06
CA VAL A 116 -0.24 -9.97 6.39
C VAL A 116 -1.66 -10.29 6.87
N GLU A 117 -1.90 -10.23 8.17
CA GLU A 117 -3.21 -10.46 8.75
C GLU A 117 -4.22 -9.42 8.26
N TRP A 118 -3.80 -8.17 8.16
CA TRP A 118 -4.65 -7.11 7.63
C TRP A 118 -5.03 -7.36 6.17
N LEU A 119 -4.06 -7.78 5.34
CA LEU A 119 -4.29 -8.05 3.92
C LEU A 119 -5.29 -9.20 3.71
N ILE A 120 -5.23 -10.23 4.54
CA ILE A 120 -6.12 -11.38 4.41
C ILE A 120 -7.42 -11.23 5.22
N GLY A 121 -7.63 -10.07 5.81
CA GLY A 121 -8.90 -9.76 6.47
C GLY A 121 -9.08 -10.30 7.87
N LYS A 122 -7.99 -10.56 8.56
CA LYS A 122 -8.05 -11.08 9.94
C LYS A 122 -7.80 -10.02 10.99
#